data_5c70607176f6cd1ab760162d49ad1588
#
_entry.id   5c70607176f6cd1ab760162d49ad1588
#
_cell.length_a   1.000
_cell.length_b   1.000
_cell.length_c   1.000
_cell.angle_alpha   90.00
_cell.angle_beta   90.00
_cell.angle_gamma   90.00
#
_symmetry.space_group_name_H-M   'P 1'
#
loop_
_entity.id
_entity.type
_entity.pdbx_description
1 polymer ?
#
loop_
_entity_poly.entity_id
_entity_poly.type
_entity_poly.pdbx_seq_one_letter_code
_entity_poly.pdbx_strand_id
1 'polypeptide(L)'
;IGVGMGAVMLGYAGYLYSLEYARERPQGRLPDSKDPSTAPVSIIQHADIKRMLLTQKAYVEGAFDLGLYAARLFDDTTTLETEAERKHAHELLDLLTPIVKSWPSEFCLKANELAIQILGGHGYTREYPVEQYYRDNRLNPIHEGTHGIQSLDLLGRKLAQNGGAGLKQLVRLIAETGARAQEYASLTALREPLEQLVSRLQSVTIGLLTDLAHGKVNSSLANSALYLKVFGHTVIGWRWLEQAIRAEEGLAKGNAADVAFYRGKLQAARYFLTWEVPSCHHELAILEARDDTCLGMQDAWF
;
A
#
# COMPACT_ATOMS: atom_id res chain seq x y z
N ILE A 1 -3.60 7.26 -13.10
CA ILE A 1 -3.99 5.85 -12.91
C ILE A 1 -3.02 4.95 -13.68
N GLY A 2 -2.78 5.17 -14.99
CA GLY A 2 -1.98 4.30 -15.86
C GLY A 2 -0.57 3.97 -15.33
N VAL A 3 0.19 4.95 -14.86
CA VAL A 3 1.55 4.74 -14.29
C VAL A 3 1.50 3.83 -13.07
N GLY A 4 0.57 4.07 -12.14
CA GLY A 4 0.40 3.21 -10.97
C GLY A 4 0.05 1.77 -11.37
N MET A 5 -0.84 1.58 -12.32
CA MET A 5 -1.21 0.25 -12.84
C MET A 5 -0.04 -0.44 -13.55
N GLY A 6 0.80 0.30 -14.29
CA GLY A 6 2.04 -0.24 -14.86
C GLY A 6 2.98 -0.79 -13.77
N ALA A 7 3.15 -0.04 -12.68
CA ALA A 7 3.93 -0.51 -11.53
C ALA A 7 3.31 -1.77 -10.87
N VAL A 8 1.98 -1.80 -10.73
CA VAL A 8 1.25 -2.96 -10.19
C VAL A 8 1.51 -4.20 -11.04
N MET A 9 1.38 -4.10 -12.37
CA MET A 9 1.53 -5.26 -13.25
C MET A 9 2.95 -5.84 -13.23
N LEU A 10 3.99 -4.99 -13.19
CA LEU A 10 5.37 -5.42 -13.02
C LEU A 10 5.61 -6.08 -11.65
N GLY A 11 5.07 -5.49 -10.58
CA GLY A 11 5.13 -6.09 -9.24
C GLY A 11 4.41 -7.44 -9.18
N TYR A 12 3.24 -7.53 -9.82
CA TYR A 12 2.45 -8.76 -9.87
C TYR A 12 3.15 -9.88 -10.65
N ALA A 13 3.77 -9.54 -11.78
CA ALA A 13 4.57 -10.50 -12.56
C ALA A 13 5.74 -11.07 -11.71
N GLY A 14 6.45 -10.22 -10.98
CA GLY A 14 7.52 -10.65 -10.07
C GLY A 14 7.01 -11.53 -8.93
N TYR A 15 5.87 -11.16 -8.33
CA TYR A 15 5.23 -11.97 -7.29
C TYR A 15 4.85 -13.37 -7.78
N LEU A 16 4.14 -13.47 -8.90
CA LEU A 16 3.71 -14.77 -9.44
C LEU A 16 4.90 -15.65 -9.80
N TYR A 17 5.93 -15.08 -10.45
CA TYR A 17 7.13 -15.79 -10.81
C TYR A 17 7.89 -16.34 -9.58
N SER A 18 8.09 -15.49 -8.57
CA SER A 18 8.78 -15.87 -7.34
C SER A 18 7.98 -16.88 -6.51
N LEU A 19 6.64 -16.83 -6.54
CA LEU A 19 5.76 -17.79 -5.89
C LEU A 19 5.91 -19.20 -6.51
N GLU A 20 5.92 -19.29 -7.83
CA GLU A 20 6.10 -20.56 -8.54
C GLU A 20 7.50 -21.13 -8.29
N TYR A 21 8.53 -20.31 -8.44
CA TYR A 21 9.90 -20.70 -8.11
C TYR A 21 10.03 -21.21 -6.66
N ALA A 22 9.40 -20.56 -5.70
CA ALA A 22 9.46 -20.96 -4.29
C ALA A 22 8.77 -22.30 -4.02
N ARG A 23 7.77 -22.68 -4.81
CA ARG A 23 7.08 -23.99 -4.72
C ARG A 23 7.94 -25.13 -5.26
N GLU A 24 8.73 -24.87 -6.27
CA GLU A 24 9.50 -25.89 -7.00
C GLU A 24 10.92 -26.03 -6.47
N ARG A 25 11.55 -24.97 -5.97
CA ARG A 25 12.96 -24.96 -5.56
C ARG A 25 13.18 -25.67 -4.23
N PRO A 26 13.85 -26.86 -4.17
CA PRO A 26 14.24 -27.47 -2.91
C PRO A 26 15.53 -26.84 -2.40
N GLN A 27 15.54 -26.40 -1.14
CA GLN A 27 16.75 -25.91 -0.48
C GLN A 27 16.58 -25.84 1.04
N GLY A 28 17.57 -26.35 1.76
CA GLY A 28 17.58 -26.32 3.21
C GLY A 28 16.57 -27.29 3.85
N ARG A 29 16.44 -27.20 5.17
CA ARG A 29 15.54 -28.00 6.00
C ARG A 29 14.81 -27.11 6.96
N LEU A 30 13.68 -27.53 7.49
CA LEU A 30 12.98 -26.79 8.54
C LEU A 30 13.82 -26.76 9.81
N PRO A 31 13.70 -25.69 10.64
CA PRO A 31 14.53 -25.51 11.85
C PRO A 31 14.41 -26.65 12.89
N ASP A 32 13.30 -27.38 12.89
CA ASP A 32 13.06 -28.54 13.76
C ASP A 32 13.64 -29.86 13.19
N SER A 33 14.00 -29.90 11.90
CA SER A 33 14.60 -31.05 11.24
C SER A 33 16.12 -31.00 11.36
N LYS A 34 16.67 -31.69 12.38
CA LYS A 34 18.12 -31.71 12.68
C LYS A 34 18.87 -32.83 11.98
N ASP A 35 18.17 -33.78 11.39
CA ASP A 35 18.80 -34.92 10.70
C ASP A 35 19.38 -34.52 9.34
N PRO A 36 20.73 -34.58 9.14
CA PRO A 36 21.36 -34.21 7.88
C PRO A 36 20.95 -35.08 6.69
N SER A 37 20.44 -36.31 6.94
CA SER A 37 19.97 -37.24 5.91
C SER A 37 18.60 -36.87 5.35
N THR A 38 17.84 -36.04 6.03
CA THR A 38 16.52 -35.57 5.57
C THR A 38 16.65 -34.78 4.26
N ALA A 39 15.80 -35.07 3.28
CA ALA A 39 15.79 -34.37 2.00
C ALA A 39 15.47 -32.85 2.19
N PRO A 40 16.04 -31.99 1.34
CA PRO A 40 15.67 -30.56 1.31
C PRO A 40 14.17 -30.37 1.04
N VAL A 41 13.59 -29.33 1.65
CA VAL A 41 12.19 -28.95 1.40
C VAL A 41 12.09 -27.84 0.35
N SER A 42 10.94 -27.70 -0.31
CA SER A 42 10.66 -26.53 -1.16
C SER A 42 10.78 -25.25 -0.32
N ILE A 43 11.44 -24.22 -0.86
CA ILE A 43 11.76 -23.01 -0.09
C ILE A 43 10.51 -22.28 0.41
N ILE A 44 9.34 -22.44 -0.22
CA ILE A 44 8.07 -21.89 0.27
C ILE A 44 7.72 -22.38 1.68
N GLN A 45 8.30 -23.47 2.17
CA GLN A 45 8.05 -23.96 3.52
C GLN A 45 8.78 -23.13 4.61
N HIS A 46 9.84 -22.40 4.25
CA HIS A 46 10.57 -21.54 5.17
C HIS A 46 9.77 -20.28 5.52
N ALA A 47 9.75 -19.93 6.81
CA ALA A 47 8.97 -18.81 7.33
C ALA A 47 9.33 -17.46 6.68
N ASP A 48 10.64 -17.22 6.43
CA ASP A 48 11.08 -15.95 5.82
C ASP A 48 10.67 -15.85 4.34
N ILE A 49 10.69 -16.96 3.60
CA ILE A 49 10.16 -17.00 2.23
C ILE A 49 8.65 -16.69 2.24
N LYS A 50 7.89 -17.28 3.16
CA LYS A 50 6.46 -16.97 3.33
C LYS A 50 6.23 -15.50 3.66
N ARG A 51 7.07 -14.91 4.53
CA ARG A 51 7.01 -13.48 4.84
C ARG A 51 7.20 -12.64 3.57
N MET A 52 8.25 -12.90 2.78
CA MET A 52 8.54 -12.17 1.54
C MET A 52 7.41 -12.31 0.51
N LEU A 53 6.87 -13.51 0.33
CA LEU A 53 5.73 -13.75 -0.57
C LEU A 53 4.45 -13.05 -0.08
N LEU A 54 4.21 -13.07 1.23
CA LEU A 54 3.03 -12.41 1.80
C LEU A 54 3.13 -10.89 1.71
N THR A 55 4.33 -10.32 1.89
CA THR A 55 4.60 -8.89 1.65
C THR A 55 4.30 -8.52 0.20
N GLN A 56 4.84 -9.27 -0.76
CA GLN A 56 4.56 -9.03 -2.18
C GLN A 56 3.06 -9.08 -2.47
N LYS A 57 2.38 -10.15 -2.03
CA LYS A 57 0.93 -10.30 -2.19
C LYS A 57 0.16 -9.11 -1.62
N ALA A 58 0.50 -8.68 -0.41
CA ALA A 58 -0.16 -7.57 0.24
C ALA A 58 0.03 -6.24 -0.53
N TYR A 59 1.22 -6.02 -1.07
CA TYR A 59 1.50 -4.80 -1.85
C TYR A 59 0.81 -4.82 -3.22
N VAL A 60 1.01 -5.88 -4.01
CA VAL A 60 0.51 -5.90 -5.39
C VAL A 60 -1.01 -6.00 -5.45
N GLU A 61 -1.65 -6.80 -4.59
CA GLU A 61 -3.10 -6.95 -4.59
C GLU A 61 -3.81 -5.73 -3.97
N GLY A 62 -3.23 -5.11 -2.94
CA GLY A 62 -3.74 -3.85 -2.38
C GLY A 62 -3.64 -2.70 -3.37
N ALA A 63 -2.51 -2.59 -4.08
CA ALA A 63 -2.31 -1.60 -5.14
C ALA A 63 -3.23 -1.83 -6.35
N PHE A 64 -3.45 -3.08 -6.74
CA PHE A 64 -4.35 -3.45 -7.83
C PHE A 64 -5.79 -3.04 -7.53
N ASP A 65 -6.26 -3.36 -6.33
CA ASP A 65 -7.59 -2.97 -5.87
C ASP A 65 -7.77 -1.44 -5.84
N LEU A 66 -6.77 -0.70 -5.35
CA LEU A 66 -6.80 0.77 -5.39
C LEU A 66 -6.85 1.29 -6.82
N GLY A 67 -6.09 0.70 -7.74
CA GLY A 67 -6.08 1.08 -9.15
C GLY A 67 -7.45 0.86 -9.82
N LEU A 68 -8.11 -0.28 -9.56
CA LEU A 68 -9.46 -0.56 -10.03
C LEU A 68 -10.50 0.37 -9.41
N TYR A 69 -10.37 0.66 -8.12
CA TYR A 69 -11.23 1.62 -7.44
C TYR A 69 -11.12 3.03 -8.05
N ALA A 70 -9.90 3.47 -8.34
CA ALA A 70 -9.68 4.75 -9.01
C ALA A 70 -10.23 4.78 -10.44
N ALA A 71 -10.10 3.68 -11.18
CA ALA A 71 -10.70 3.53 -12.51
C ALA A 71 -12.24 3.61 -12.44
N ARG A 72 -12.86 2.95 -11.45
CA ARG A 72 -14.28 3.04 -11.18
C ARG A 72 -14.70 4.48 -10.86
N LEU A 73 -13.97 5.19 -9.99
CA LEU A 73 -14.25 6.60 -9.69
C LEU A 73 -14.16 7.48 -10.94
N PHE A 74 -13.22 7.17 -11.85
CA PHE A 74 -13.11 7.89 -13.12
C PHE A 74 -14.37 7.73 -13.98
N ASP A 75 -14.88 6.52 -14.11
CA ASP A 75 -16.14 6.27 -14.82
C ASP A 75 -17.30 6.99 -14.11
N ASP A 76 -17.36 6.92 -12.79
CA ASP A 76 -18.39 7.56 -11.95
C ASP A 76 -18.44 9.08 -12.14
N THR A 77 -17.32 9.75 -12.52
CA THR A 77 -17.32 11.20 -12.82
C THR A 77 -18.19 11.60 -14.00
N THR A 78 -18.56 10.65 -14.86
CA THR A 78 -19.34 10.91 -16.07
C THR A 78 -20.64 10.12 -16.13
N THR A 79 -20.72 8.97 -15.46
CA THR A 79 -21.83 8.01 -15.61
C THR A 79 -22.88 8.08 -14.51
N LEU A 80 -22.56 8.63 -13.32
CA LEU A 80 -23.55 8.79 -12.24
C LEU A 80 -24.67 9.76 -12.63
N GLU A 81 -25.85 9.54 -12.07
CA GLU A 81 -27.08 10.24 -12.50
C GLU A 81 -27.04 11.73 -12.16
N THR A 82 -26.64 12.07 -10.94
CA THR A 82 -26.69 13.46 -10.49
C THR A 82 -25.32 14.16 -10.62
N GLU A 83 -25.36 15.49 -10.85
CA GLU A 83 -24.15 16.32 -10.85
C GLU A 83 -23.42 16.29 -9.52
N ALA A 84 -24.18 16.21 -8.42
CA ALA A 84 -23.60 16.13 -7.06
C ALA A 84 -22.79 14.86 -6.85
N GLU A 85 -23.29 13.70 -7.30
CA GLU A 85 -22.58 12.42 -7.23
C GLU A 85 -21.32 12.43 -8.11
N ARG A 86 -21.42 12.91 -9.34
CA ARG A 86 -20.26 13.06 -10.25
C ARG A 86 -19.19 13.96 -9.63
N LYS A 87 -19.60 15.07 -9.02
CA LYS A 87 -18.68 15.98 -8.33
C LYS A 87 -17.98 15.28 -7.15
N HIS A 88 -18.72 14.51 -6.33
CA HIS A 88 -18.13 13.75 -5.23
C HIS A 88 -17.13 12.69 -5.72
N ALA A 89 -17.44 11.97 -6.80
CA ALA A 89 -16.51 11.03 -7.42
C ALA A 89 -15.24 11.74 -7.90
N HIS A 90 -15.37 12.92 -8.51
CA HIS A 90 -14.25 13.72 -8.97
C HIS A 90 -13.37 14.22 -7.83
N GLU A 91 -13.96 14.75 -6.76
CA GLU A 91 -13.23 15.25 -5.58
C GLU A 91 -12.42 14.13 -4.88
N LEU A 92 -13.01 12.93 -4.77
CA LEU A 92 -12.32 11.79 -4.19
C LEU A 92 -11.21 11.27 -5.11
N LEU A 93 -11.47 11.13 -6.41
CA LEU A 93 -10.48 10.71 -7.40
C LEU A 93 -9.30 11.68 -7.43
N ASP A 94 -9.58 12.97 -7.40
CA ASP A 94 -8.56 14.02 -7.42
C ASP A 94 -7.63 13.93 -6.19
N LEU A 95 -8.20 13.72 -5.00
CA LEU A 95 -7.43 13.48 -3.76
C LEU A 95 -6.56 12.21 -3.87
N LEU A 96 -7.10 11.13 -4.42
CA LEU A 96 -6.41 9.83 -4.48
C LEU A 96 -5.35 9.76 -5.59
N THR A 97 -5.38 10.64 -6.58
CA THR A 97 -4.48 10.60 -7.76
C THR A 97 -2.99 10.52 -7.39
N PRO A 98 -2.43 11.33 -6.45
CA PRO A 98 -1.04 11.20 -6.02
C PRO A 98 -0.73 9.84 -5.40
N ILE A 99 -1.66 9.27 -4.66
CA ILE A 99 -1.52 7.97 -4.00
C ILE A 99 -1.56 6.84 -5.04
N VAL A 100 -2.53 6.87 -5.94
CA VAL A 100 -2.69 5.87 -7.04
C VAL A 100 -1.46 5.80 -7.93
N LYS A 101 -0.74 6.92 -8.11
CA LYS A 101 0.52 6.95 -8.86
C LYS A 101 1.70 6.49 -8.00
N SER A 102 1.87 7.06 -6.82
CA SER A 102 3.13 6.97 -6.08
C SER A 102 3.23 5.73 -5.21
N TRP A 103 2.18 5.36 -4.51
CA TRP A 103 2.24 4.20 -3.61
C TRP A 103 2.53 2.89 -4.36
N PRO A 104 1.83 2.55 -5.46
CA PRO A 104 2.19 1.38 -6.27
C PRO A 104 3.61 1.47 -6.83
N SER A 105 4.03 2.63 -7.32
CA SER A 105 5.37 2.83 -7.88
C SER A 105 6.48 2.52 -6.87
N GLU A 106 6.26 2.78 -5.59
CA GLU A 106 7.22 2.47 -4.52
C GLU A 106 7.10 1.02 -4.05
N PHE A 107 5.88 0.59 -3.66
CA PHE A 107 5.70 -0.69 -2.97
C PHE A 107 5.65 -1.89 -3.91
N CYS A 108 5.20 -1.73 -5.16
CA CYS A 108 5.34 -2.80 -6.16
C CYS A 108 6.79 -2.94 -6.66
N LEU A 109 7.59 -1.87 -6.63
CA LEU A 109 9.05 -1.98 -6.82
C LEU A 109 9.72 -2.77 -5.69
N LYS A 110 9.34 -2.51 -4.42
CA LYS A 110 9.79 -3.33 -3.27
C LYS A 110 9.35 -4.80 -3.39
N ALA A 111 8.17 -5.05 -3.97
CA ALA A 111 7.74 -6.42 -4.28
C ALA A 111 8.67 -7.09 -5.30
N ASN A 112 9.13 -6.37 -6.34
CA ASN A 112 10.10 -6.90 -7.30
C ASN A 112 11.48 -7.15 -6.66
N GLU A 113 11.94 -6.30 -5.74
CA GLU A 113 13.16 -6.54 -4.94
C GLU A 113 13.07 -7.86 -4.16
N LEU A 114 11.93 -8.10 -3.50
CA LEU A 114 11.69 -9.35 -2.78
C LEU A 114 11.61 -10.56 -3.70
N ALA A 115 11.12 -10.40 -4.94
CA ALA A 115 11.13 -11.48 -5.94
C ALA A 115 12.57 -11.90 -6.29
N ILE A 116 13.47 -10.94 -6.49
CA ILE A 116 14.91 -11.20 -6.69
C ILE A 116 15.48 -11.93 -5.46
N GLN A 117 15.17 -11.46 -4.26
CA GLN A 117 15.66 -12.06 -3.01
C GLN A 117 15.20 -13.51 -2.84
N ILE A 118 13.96 -13.86 -3.20
CA ILE A 118 13.43 -15.21 -3.13
C ILE A 118 14.17 -16.16 -4.08
N LEU A 119 14.52 -15.68 -5.27
CA LEU A 119 15.29 -16.46 -6.24
C LEU A 119 16.77 -16.59 -5.86
N GLY A 120 17.26 -15.76 -4.94
CA GLY A 120 18.68 -15.73 -4.55
C GLY A 120 19.58 -15.39 -5.74
N GLY A 121 20.70 -16.12 -5.91
CA GLY A 121 21.63 -15.88 -7.02
C GLY A 121 20.98 -15.96 -8.40
N HIS A 122 19.99 -16.81 -8.59
CA HIS A 122 19.22 -16.90 -9.85
C HIS A 122 18.49 -15.58 -10.16
N GLY A 123 17.94 -14.90 -9.15
CA GLY A 123 17.23 -13.62 -9.35
C GLY A 123 18.12 -12.46 -9.81
N TYR A 124 19.43 -12.61 -9.66
CA TYR A 124 20.42 -11.61 -10.11
C TYR A 124 20.83 -11.79 -11.57
N THR A 125 20.59 -12.95 -12.16
CA THR A 125 21.03 -13.28 -13.52
C THR A 125 19.94 -12.99 -14.54
N ARG A 126 20.34 -12.84 -15.82
CA ARG A 126 19.41 -12.51 -16.93
C ARG A 126 18.62 -13.72 -17.45
N GLU A 127 18.96 -14.92 -17.01
CA GLU A 127 18.20 -16.13 -17.32
C GLU A 127 16.81 -16.14 -16.66
N TYR A 128 16.64 -15.33 -15.59
CA TYR A 128 15.41 -15.19 -14.86
C TYR A 128 14.86 -13.76 -15.01
N PRO A 129 13.55 -13.57 -15.28
CA PRO A 129 13.02 -12.27 -15.67
C PRO A 129 12.85 -11.26 -14.50
N VAL A 130 13.02 -11.70 -13.26
CA VAL A 130 12.71 -10.85 -12.08
C VAL A 130 13.63 -9.64 -11.95
N GLU A 131 14.89 -9.72 -12.42
CA GLU A 131 15.81 -8.58 -12.45
C GLU A 131 15.33 -7.51 -13.43
N GLN A 132 14.78 -7.94 -14.57
CA GLN A 132 14.22 -7.01 -15.55
C GLN A 132 12.95 -6.35 -15.02
N TYR A 133 12.04 -7.08 -14.37
CA TYR A 133 10.85 -6.50 -13.76
C TYR A 133 11.20 -5.43 -12.72
N TYR A 134 12.22 -5.66 -11.89
CA TYR A 134 12.71 -4.67 -10.94
C TYR A 134 13.27 -3.43 -11.65
N ARG A 135 14.13 -3.61 -12.65
CA ARG A 135 14.76 -2.52 -13.39
C ARG A 135 13.72 -1.68 -14.13
N ASP A 136 12.77 -2.32 -14.82
CA ASP A 136 11.72 -1.62 -15.55
C ASP A 136 10.77 -0.89 -14.60
N ASN A 137 10.41 -1.51 -13.48
CA ASN A 137 9.56 -0.88 -12.47
C ASN A 137 10.24 0.30 -11.78
N ARG A 138 11.59 0.36 -11.75
CA ARG A 138 12.33 1.47 -11.15
C ARG A 138 12.07 2.81 -11.85
N LEU A 139 11.61 2.80 -13.08
CA LEU A 139 11.21 4.02 -13.80
C LEU A 139 9.94 4.65 -13.20
N ASN A 140 9.01 3.86 -12.72
CA ASN A 140 7.70 4.34 -12.25
C ASN A 140 7.76 5.36 -11.10
N PRO A 141 8.66 5.27 -10.10
CA PRO A 141 8.85 6.32 -9.10
C PRO A 141 9.38 7.65 -9.63
N ILE A 142 9.92 7.69 -10.86
CA ILE A 142 10.66 8.83 -11.42
C ILE A 142 9.80 9.64 -12.37
N HIS A 143 9.20 9.00 -13.40
CA HIS A 143 8.47 9.70 -14.45
C HIS A 143 7.08 10.14 -14.02
N GLU A 144 6.47 11.08 -14.79
CA GLU A 144 5.13 11.64 -14.53
C GLU A 144 4.99 12.22 -13.10
N GLY A 145 6.07 12.85 -12.63
CA GLY A 145 6.21 13.40 -11.28
C GLY A 145 6.79 12.38 -10.29
N THR A 146 7.94 12.73 -9.72
CA THR A 146 8.58 11.94 -8.66
C THR A 146 7.71 11.87 -7.40
N HIS A 147 8.06 10.98 -6.46
CA HIS A 147 7.39 10.93 -5.16
C HIS A 147 7.36 12.29 -4.46
N GLY A 148 8.45 13.07 -4.53
CA GLY A 148 8.51 14.42 -3.98
C GLY A 148 7.49 15.36 -4.61
N ILE A 149 7.31 15.34 -5.94
CA ILE A 149 6.30 16.15 -6.62
C ILE A 149 4.89 15.71 -6.23
N GLN A 150 4.62 14.41 -6.20
CA GLN A 150 3.30 13.89 -5.81
C GLN A 150 2.98 14.19 -4.34
N SER A 151 3.98 14.17 -3.46
CA SER A 151 3.80 14.48 -2.05
C SER A 151 3.50 15.95 -1.80
N LEU A 152 4.17 16.84 -2.52
CA LEU A 152 3.88 18.28 -2.49
C LEU A 152 2.49 18.57 -3.05
N ASP A 153 2.08 17.87 -4.12
CA ASP A 153 0.74 18.01 -4.67
C ASP A 153 -0.35 17.56 -3.68
N LEU A 154 -0.14 16.42 -3.02
CA LEU A 154 -1.07 15.92 -1.99
C LEU A 154 -1.21 16.91 -0.83
N LEU A 155 -0.10 17.17 -0.12
CA LEU A 155 -0.12 17.92 1.13
C LEU A 155 -0.31 19.42 0.90
N GLY A 156 0.33 20.00 -0.12
CA GLY A 156 0.30 21.45 -0.38
C GLY A 156 -0.95 21.91 -1.13
N ARG A 157 -1.70 21.02 -1.78
CA ARG A 157 -2.84 21.41 -2.62
C ARG A 157 -4.09 20.55 -2.41
N LYS A 158 -4.01 19.24 -2.66
CA LYS A 158 -5.17 18.35 -2.76
C LYS A 158 -5.99 18.26 -1.48
N LEU A 159 -5.31 18.21 -0.32
CA LEU A 159 -5.98 18.08 0.98
C LEU A 159 -6.86 19.29 1.33
N ALA A 160 -6.48 20.50 0.90
CA ALA A 160 -7.24 21.72 1.19
C ALA A 160 -8.25 22.07 0.08
N GLN A 161 -8.15 21.43 -1.07
CA GLN A 161 -8.97 21.73 -2.25
C GLN A 161 -10.46 21.57 -1.95
N ASN A 162 -11.28 22.50 -2.43
CA ASN A 162 -12.73 22.55 -2.16
C ASN A 162 -13.08 22.45 -0.66
N GLY A 163 -12.31 23.12 0.20
CA GLY A 163 -12.52 23.08 1.66
C GLY A 163 -12.31 21.69 2.28
N GLY A 164 -11.45 20.88 1.66
CA GLY A 164 -11.13 19.51 2.10
C GLY A 164 -12.23 18.48 1.82
N ALA A 165 -13.08 18.71 0.82
CA ALA A 165 -14.21 17.84 0.50
C ALA A 165 -13.78 16.39 0.25
N GLY A 166 -12.75 16.16 -0.57
CA GLY A 166 -12.21 14.81 -0.85
C GLY A 166 -11.72 14.11 0.42
N LEU A 167 -10.99 14.82 1.30
CA LEU A 167 -10.51 14.26 2.58
C LEU A 167 -11.68 13.88 3.50
N LYS A 168 -12.67 14.76 3.65
CA LYS A 168 -13.86 14.49 4.47
C LYS A 168 -14.61 13.27 3.98
N GLN A 169 -14.74 13.13 2.65
CA GLN A 169 -15.39 11.97 2.03
C GLN A 169 -14.58 10.69 2.28
N LEU A 170 -13.25 10.71 2.10
CA LEU A 170 -12.40 9.55 2.36
C LEU A 170 -12.52 9.09 3.82
N VAL A 171 -12.44 10.00 4.78
CA VAL A 171 -12.58 9.69 6.22
C VAL A 171 -13.92 9.05 6.51
N ARG A 172 -15.01 9.56 5.93
CA ARG A 172 -16.34 8.96 6.07
C ARG A 172 -16.39 7.54 5.52
N LEU A 173 -15.85 7.30 4.33
CA LEU A 173 -15.82 5.97 3.71
C LEU A 173 -15.01 4.96 4.55
N ILE A 174 -13.89 5.38 5.11
CA ILE A 174 -13.08 4.54 6.02
C ILE A 174 -13.90 4.19 7.28
N ALA A 175 -14.60 5.16 7.86
CA ALA A 175 -15.43 4.93 9.04
C ALA A 175 -16.61 4.00 8.75
N GLU A 176 -17.29 4.15 7.61
CA GLU A 176 -18.36 3.27 7.15
C GLU A 176 -17.86 1.82 6.96
N THR A 177 -16.66 1.66 6.37
CA THR A 177 -16.02 0.34 6.25
C THR A 177 -15.69 -0.25 7.63
N GLY A 178 -15.16 0.56 8.54
CA GLY A 178 -14.89 0.14 9.92
C GLY A 178 -16.13 -0.33 10.65
N ALA A 179 -17.27 0.37 10.47
CA ALA A 179 -18.55 -0.02 11.05
C ALA A 179 -19.04 -1.39 10.51
N ARG A 180 -18.95 -1.62 9.21
CA ARG A 180 -19.29 -2.91 8.59
C ARG A 180 -18.37 -4.04 9.05
N ALA A 181 -17.08 -3.77 9.23
CA ALA A 181 -16.13 -4.77 9.73
C ALA A 181 -16.46 -5.26 11.15
N GLN A 182 -17.17 -4.47 11.97
CA GLN A 182 -17.62 -4.88 13.32
C GLN A 182 -18.59 -6.08 13.30
N GLU A 183 -19.29 -6.29 12.19
CA GLU A 183 -20.20 -7.42 12.04
C GLU A 183 -19.47 -8.77 12.01
N TYR A 184 -18.14 -8.75 11.80
CA TYR A 184 -17.30 -9.93 11.69
C TYR A 184 -16.30 -10.00 12.85
N ALA A 185 -16.48 -10.97 13.76
CA ALA A 185 -15.59 -11.14 14.93
C ALA A 185 -14.12 -11.30 14.56
N SER A 186 -13.83 -11.95 13.41
CA SER A 186 -12.47 -12.15 12.87
C SER A 186 -11.79 -10.84 12.45
N LEU A 187 -12.55 -9.79 12.13
CA LEU A 187 -12.03 -8.51 11.65
C LEU A 187 -11.88 -7.46 12.76
N THR A 188 -12.41 -7.69 13.94
CA THR A 188 -12.37 -6.73 15.05
C THR A 188 -10.94 -6.30 15.38
N ALA A 189 -10.02 -7.25 15.54
CA ALA A 189 -8.62 -6.95 15.83
C ALA A 189 -7.85 -6.34 14.65
N LEU A 190 -8.33 -6.51 13.41
CA LEU A 190 -7.71 -5.95 12.21
C LEU A 190 -8.09 -4.49 11.97
N ARG A 191 -9.26 -4.07 12.44
CA ARG A 191 -9.77 -2.72 12.30
C ARG A 191 -9.01 -1.71 13.17
N GLU A 192 -8.71 -2.09 14.39
CA GLU A 192 -8.15 -1.18 15.40
C GLU A 192 -6.84 -0.47 14.97
N PRO A 193 -5.82 -1.15 14.40
CA PRO A 193 -4.62 -0.48 13.92
C PRO A 193 -4.90 0.59 12.85
N LEU A 194 -5.86 0.35 11.96
CA LEU A 194 -6.25 1.31 10.93
C LEU A 194 -6.95 2.52 11.54
N GLU A 195 -7.86 2.34 12.49
CA GLU A 195 -8.57 3.41 13.18
C GLU A 195 -7.60 4.32 13.95
N GLN A 196 -6.63 3.73 14.66
CA GLN A 196 -5.58 4.46 15.35
C GLN A 196 -4.72 5.28 14.37
N LEU A 197 -4.32 4.68 13.24
CA LEU A 197 -3.57 5.37 12.20
C LEU A 197 -4.36 6.54 11.62
N VAL A 198 -5.63 6.33 11.26
CA VAL A 198 -6.52 7.38 10.70
C VAL A 198 -6.68 8.54 11.68
N SER A 199 -6.97 8.26 12.94
CA SER A 199 -7.13 9.31 13.97
C SER A 199 -5.88 10.17 14.12
N ARG A 200 -4.71 9.51 14.20
CA ARG A 200 -3.44 10.21 14.33
C ARG A 200 -3.07 10.99 13.07
N LEU A 201 -3.27 10.40 11.89
CA LEU A 201 -3.05 11.07 10.60
C LEU A 201 -3.93 12.31 10.44
N GLN A 202 -5.20 12.26 10.86
CA GLN A 202 -6.09 13.43 10.86
C GLN A 202 -5.54 14.56 11.72
N SER A 203 -5.06 14.25 12.94
CA SER A 203 -4.46 15.24 13.83
C SER A 203 -3.22 15.89 13.20
N VAL A 204 -2.32 15.09 12.63
CA VAL A 204 -1.13 15.58 11.91
C VAL A 204 -1.52 16.44 10.72
N THR A 205 -2.51 16.02 9.94
CA THR A 205 -3.00 16.77 8.76
C THR A 205 -3.51 18.14 9.15
N ILE A 206 -4.36 18.21 10.19
CA ILE A 206 -4.88 19.50 10.69
C ILE A 206 -3.73 20.41 11.12
N GLY A 207 -2.76 19.89 11.86
CA GLY A 207 -1.60 20.67 12.29
C GLY A 207 -0.77 21.21 11.13
N LEU A 208 -0.46 20.36 10.12
CA LEU A 208 0.31 20.78 8.94
C LEU A 208 -0.42 21.80 8.10
N LEU A 209 -1.74 21.63 7.87
CA LEU A 209 -2.55 22.59 7.12
C LEU A 209 -2.69 23.93 7.87
N THR A 210 -2.75 23.90 9.21
CA THR A 210 -2.75 25.10 10.03
C THR A 210 -1.43 25.85 9.91
N ASP A 211 -0.30 25.14 9.99
CA ASP A 211 1.03 25.74 9.81
C ASP A 211 1.19 26.35 8.40
N LEU A 212 0.71 25.66 7.35
CA LEU A 212 0.69 26.18 5.98
C LEU A 212 -0.12 27.48 5.88
N ALA A 213 -1.31 27.53 6.50
CA ALA A 213 -2.15 28.74 6.52
C ALA A 213 -1.49 29.92 7.25
N HIS A 214 -0.60 29.65 8.20
CA HIS A 214 0.20 30.67 8.89
C HIS A 214 1.54 31.00 8.18
N GLY A 215 1.74 30.54 6.94
CA GLY A 215 2.91 30.85 6.14
C GLY A 215 4.16 30.02 6.42
N LYS A 216 4.08 28.97 7.27
CA LYS A 216 5.20 28.08 7.57
C LYS A 216 5.39 27.01 6.47
N VAL A 217 5.49 27.44 5.21
CA VAL A 217 5.43 26.55 4.04
C VAL A 217 6.55 25.53 4.04
N ASN A 218 7.81 25.99 4.19
CA ASN A 218 8.98 25.09 4.08
C ASN A 218 8.97 23.99 5.15
N SER A 219 8.73 24.34 6.40
CA SER A 219 8.70 23.37 7.51
C SER A 219 7.52 22.40 7.41
N SER A 220 6.34 22.89 6.97
CA SER A 220 5.17 22.02 6.81
C SER A 220 5.32 21.03 5.68
N LEU A 221 6.04 21.37 4.60
CA LEU A 221 6.21 20.53 3.41
C LEU A 221 7.53 19.75 3.42
N ALA A 222 8.46 20.01 4.34
CA ALA A 222 9.78 19.39 4.38
C ALA A 222 9.73 17.86 4.34
N ASN A 223 8.79 17.27 5.06
CA ASN A 223 8.62 15.82 5.20
C ASN A 223 7.39 15.29 4.42
N SER A 224 6.96 15.99 3.37
CA SER A 224 5.77 15.62 2.60
C SER A 224 5.85 14.20 2.00
N ALA A 225 7.04 13.70 1.67
CA ALA A 225 7.22 12.33 1.19
C ALA A 225 6.84 11.28 2.24
N LEU A 226 7.17 11.50 3.52
CA LEU A 226 6.73 10.64 4.62
C LEU A 226 5.21 10.72 4.78
N TYR A 227 4.63 11.91 4.65
CA TYR A 227 3.18 12.11 4.68
C TYR A 227 2.48 11.31 3.57
N LEU A 228 2.98 11.39 2.32
CA LEU A 228 2.45 10.61 1.19
C LEU A 228 2.49 9.10 1.46
N LYS A 229 3.60 8.60 2.04
CA LYS A 229 3.73 7.18 2.41
C LYS A 229 2.66 6.77 3.42
N VAL A 230 2.53 7.52 4.52
CA VAL A 230 1.55 7.23 5.59
C VAL A 230 0.12 7.32 5.07
N PHE A 231 -0.18 8.37 4.31
CA PHE A 231 -1.50 8.52 3.70
C PHE A 231 -1.83 7.37 2.75
N GLY A 232 -0.86 6.95 1.93
CA GLY A 232 -0.99 5.81 1.05
C GLY A 232 -1.22 4.50 1.80
N HIS A 233 -0.48 4.23 2.88
CA HIS A 233 -0.72 3.06 3.75
C HIS A 233 -2.11 3.07 4.37
N THR A 234 -2.60 4.24 4.77
CA THR A 234 -3.96 4.41 5.29
C THR A 234 -5.00 4.01 4.23
N VAL A 235 -4.84 4.50 3.00
CA VAL A 235 -5.76 4.19 1.88
C VAL A 235 -5.70 2.70 1.53
N ILE A 236 -4.51 2.11 1.43
CA ILE A 236 -4.37 0.66 1.15
C ILE A 236 -4.90 -0.18 2.31
N GLY A 237 -4.68 0.22 3.57
CA GLY A 237 -5.26 -0.44 4.74
C GLY A 237 -6.78 -0.45 4.71
N TRP A 238 -7.40 0.66 4.33
CA TRP A 238 -8.83 0.74 4.09
C TRP A 238 -9.28 -0.22 2.98
N ARG A 239 -8.58 -0.25 1.84
CA ARG A 239 -8.90 -1.17 0.74
C ARG A 239 -8.74 -2.64 1.16
N TRP A 240 -7.74 -2.96 1.99
CA TRP A 240 -7.59 -4.30 2.56
C TRP A 240 -8.72 -4.67 3.52
N LEU A 241 -9.22 -3.73 4.32
CA LEU A 241 -10.37 -3.98 5.19
C LEU A 241 -11.65 -4.26 4.37
N GLU A 242 -11.87 -3.53 3.27
CA GLU A 242 -12.94 -3.81 2.30
C GLU A 242 -12.82 -5.22 1.70
N GLN A 243 -11.63 -5.60 1.24
CA GLN A 243 -11.37 -6.94 0.70
C GLN A 243 -11.59 -8.03 1.78
N ALA A 244 -11.22 -7.77 3.04
CA ALA A 244 -11.44 -8.71 4.13
C ALA A 244 -12.93 -8.94 4.41
N ILE A 245 -13.77 -7.88 4.41
CA ILE A 245 -15.22 -8.00 4.53
C ILE A 245 -15.76 -8.87 3.39
N ARG A 246 -15.36 -8.60 2.15
CA ARG A 246 -15.81 -9.40 0.98
C ARG A 246 -15.33 -10.85 1.05
N ALA A 247 -14.17 -11.10 1.65
CA ALA A 247 -13.68 -12.45 1.86
C ALA A 247 -14.51 -13.22 2.89
N GLU A 248 -14.93 -12.58 3.99
CA GLU A 248 -15.85 -13.17 4.98
C GLU A 248 -17.23 -13.47 4.35
N GLU A 249 -17.79 -12.52 3.58
CA GLU A 249 -19.03 -12.73 2.81
C GLU A 249 -18.91 -13.92 1.85
N GLY A 250 -17.76 -14.05 1.18
CA GLY A 250 -17.47 -15.14 0.26
C GLY A 250 -17.37 -16.50 0.96
N LEU A 251 -16.71 -16.56 2.11
CA LEU A 251 -16.63 -17.77 2.93
C LEU A 251 -17.98 -18.21 3.46
N ALA A 252 -18.83 -17.27 3.84
CA ALA A 252 -20.19 -17.55 4.33
C ALA A 252 -21.09 -18.17 3.24
N LYS A 253 -20.82 -17.93 1.94
CA LYS A 253 -21.55 -18.55 0.82
C LYS A 253 -21.22 -20.04 0.62
N GLY A 254 -20.15 -20.54 1.24
CA GLY A 254 -19.85 -21.98 1.32
C GLY A 254 -19.34 -22.62 0.04
N ASN A 255 -18.88 -21.86 -0.97
CA ASN A 255 -18.27 -22.44 -2.17
C ASN A 255 -16.87 -22.98 -1.86
N ALA A 256 -16.73 -24.30 -1.81
CA ALA A 256 -15.48 -24.98 -1.47
C ALA A 256 -14.30 -24.61 -2.41
N ALA A 257 -14.58 -24.33 -3.69
CA ALA A 257 -13.55 -23.96 -4.67
C ALA A 257 -12.85 -22.62 -4.34
N ASP A 258 -13.53 -21.70 -3.67
CA ASP A 258 -13.07 -20.34 -3.40
C ASP A 258 -12.48 -20.17 -1.99
N VAL A 259 -12.58 -21.18 -1.12
CA VAL A 259 -12.13 -21.10 0.28
C VAL A 259 -10.66 -20.70 0.40
N ALA A 260 -9.78 -21.30 -0.39
CA ALA A 260 -8.35 -20.98 -0.37
C ALA A 260 -8.07 -19.53 -0.79
N PHE A 261 -8.81 -19.03 -1.79
CA PHE A 261 -8.71 -17.66 -2.26
C PHE A 261 -9.12 -16.67 -1.15
N TYR A 262 -10.29 -16.84 -0.54
CA TYR A 262 -10.76 -15.95 0.51
C TYR A 262 -9.89 -15.98 1.77
N ARG A 263 -9.43 -17.17 2.19
CA ARG A 263 -8.47 -17.28 3.30
C ARG A 263 -7.14 -16.59 2.98
N GLY A 264 -6.67 -16.66 1.74
CA GLY A 264 -5.50 -15.93 1.27
C GLY A 264 -5.67 -14.42 1.33
N LYS A 265 -6.88 -13.91 1.01
CA LYS A 265 -7.24 -12.49 1.15
C LYS A 265 -7.24 -12.05 2.62
N LEU A 266 -7.85 -12.80 3.51
CA LEU A 266 -7.87 -12.52 4.95
C LEU A 266 -6.46 -12.51 5.54
N GLN A 267 -5.60 -13.44 5.14
CA GLN A 267 -4.22 -13.49 5.62
C GLN A 267 -3.38 -12.30 5.12
N ALA A 268 -3.58 -11.87 3.88
CA ALA A 268 -2.91 -10.68 3.33
C ALA A 268 -3.41 -9.38 4.00
N ALA A 269 -4.71 -9.26 4.23
CA ALA A 269 -5.31 -8.16 5.00
C ALA A 269 -4.75 -8.11 6.42
N ARG A 270 -4.69 -9.27 7.11
CA ARG A 270 -4.09 -9.39 8.43
C ARG A 270 -2.64 -8.90 8.43
N TYR A 271 -1.81 -9.39 7.48
CA TYR A 271 -0.43 -8.96 7.37
C TYR A 271 -0.33 -7.43 7.22
N PHE A 272 -1.06 -6.86 6.26
CA PHE A 272 -0.98 -5.42 6.00
C PHE A 272 -1.41 -4.59 7.21
N LEU A 273 -2.54 -4.95 7.83
CA LEU A 273 -3.11 -4.18 8.94
C LEU A 273 -2.32 -4.34 10.25
N THR A 274 -1.62 -5.47 10.45
CA THR A 274 -0.89 -5.71 11.71
C THR A 274 0.63 -5.51 11.61
N TRP A 275 1.21 -5.49 10.40
CA TRP A 275 2.65 -5.29 10.20
C TRP A 275 2.98 -3.96 9.53
N GLU A 276 2.29 -3.63 8.43
CA GLU A 276 2.60 -2.44 7.64
C GLU A 276 1.98 -1.16 8.24
N VAL A 277 0.70 -1.20 8.61
CA VAL A 277 0.00 -0.06 9.19
C VAL A 277 0.67 0.46 10.47
N PRO A 278 1.05 -0.39 11.46
CA PRO A 278 1.72 0.11 12.66
C PRO A 278 3.10 0.71 12.39
N SER A 279 3.81 0.30 11.33
CA SER A 279 5.12 0.86 10.99
C SER A 279 5.05 2.36 10.69
N CYS A 280 3.89 2.88 10.27
CA CYS A 280 3.68 4.29 9.95
C CYS A 280 3.69 5.23 11.18
N HIS A 281 3.60 4.70 12.39
CA HIS A 281 3.59 5.54 13.59
C HIS A 281 4.92 6.27 13.85
N HIS A 282 6.02 5.73 13.34
CA HIS A 282 7.33 6.40 13.40
C HIS A 282 7.36 7.65 12.49
N GLU A 283 6.91 7.51 11.25
CA GLU A 283 6.83 8.64 10.32
C GLU A 283 5.87 9.71 10.82
N LEU A 284 4.75 9.32 11.44
CA LEU A 284 3.84 10.28 12.06
C LEU A 284 4.50 11.06 13.19
N ALA A 285 5.36 10.44 14.00
CA ALA A 285 6.09 11.15 15.06
C ALA A 285 7.05 12.21 14.48
N ILE A 286 7.74 11.93 13.38
CA ILE A 286 8.58 12.90 12.66
C ILE A 286 7.73 14.07 12.13
N LEU A 287 6.56 13.77 11.54
CA LEU A 287 5.64 14.77 11.03
C LEU A 287 5.03 15.64 12.13
N GLU A 288 4.66 15.05 13.26
CA GLU A 288 4.15 15.75 14.45
C GLU A 288 5.18 16.72 15.03
N ALA A 289 6.43 16.28 15.11
CA ALA A 289 7.54 17.11 15.60
C ALA A 289 7.91 18.25 14.64
N ARG A 290 7.45 18.24 13.38
CA ARG A 290 7.96 19.15 12.33
C ARG A 290 9.47 19.05 12.20
N ASP A 291 10.01 17.81 12.29
CA ASP A 291 11.44 17.56 12.24
C ASP A 291 12.08 18.28 11.04
N ASP A 292 13.11 19.07 11.30
CA ASP A 292 13.81 19.90 10.31
C ASP A 292 15.19 19.39 9.93
N THR A 293 15.56 18.20 10.38
CA THR A 293 16.90 17.62 10.15
C THR A 293 17.30 17.65 8.68
N CYS A 294 16.40 17.25 7.78
CA CYS A 294 16.68 17.28 6.35
C CYS A 294 16.62 18.70 5.77
N LEU A 295 15.69 19.52 6.23
CA LEU A 295 15.57 20.92 5.77
C LEU A 295 16.74 21.77 6.21
N GLY A 296 17.28 21.53 7.39
CA GLY A 296 18.42 22.26 7.96
C GLY A 296 19.79 21.85 7.42
N MET A 297 19.88 20.72 6.66
CA MET A 297 21.14 20.25 6.10
C MET A 297 21.73 21.25 5.09
N GLN A 298 23.00 21.60 5.26
CA GLN A 298 23.70 22.53 4.39
C GLN A 298 24.47 21.79 3.29
N ASP A 299 24.54 22.40 2.09
CA ASP A 299 25.26 21.81 0.95
C ASP A 299 26.72 21.45 1.28
N ALA A 300 27.40 22.30 2.04
CA ALA A 300 28.78 22.09 2.44
C ALA A 300 28.99 20.94 3.47
N TRP A 301 27.92 20.33 3.96
CA TRP A 301 28.00 19.23 4.94
C TRP A 301 27.82 17.85 4.29
N PHE A 302 27.51 17.77 2.98
CA PHE A 302 27.56 16.55 2.19
C PHE A 302 28.99 16.27 1.75
#